data_99556784d281e7f1947eba393a291000
#
_entry.id   99556784d281e7f1947eba393a291000
#
_cell.length_a   1.000
_cell.length_b   1.000
_cell.length_c   1.000
_cell.angle_alpha   90.00
_cell.angle_beta   90.00
_cell.angle_gamma   90.00
#
_symmetry.space_group_name_H-M   'P 1'
#
loop_
_entity.id
_entity.type
_entity.pdbx_description
1 polymer ?
#
loop_
_entity_poly.entity_id
_entity_poly.type
_entity_poly.pdbx_seq_one_letter_code
_entity_poly.pdbx_strand_id
1 'polypeptide(L)'
;MKMIITIIKDNDTDALTKALTTDGFRVTTIASTGGFLRSGVSTLLCGVDDDQVKKALEVIHKVFPPHPETPESRCTLFVMDVADSQHF
;
A
#
# COMPACT_ATOMS: atom_id res chain seq x y z
N MET A 1 2.09 -10.33 -12.85
CA MET A 1 1.43 -9.27 -12.08
C MET A 1 1.67 -9.48 -10.61
N LYS A 2 1.92 -8.41 -9.90
CA LYS A 2 2.11 -8.44 -8.45
C LYS A 2 1.03 -7.62 -7.76
N MET A 3 0.74 -7.99 -6.54
CA MET A 3 -0.15 -7.24 -5.67
C MET A 3 0.66 -6.70 -4.49
N ILE A 4 0.64 -5.38 -4.32
CA ILE A 4 1.25 -4.75 -3.17
C ILE A 4 0.16 -4.47 -2.15
N ILE A 5 0.29 -5.05 -0.97
CA ILE A 5 -0.65 -4.86 0.12
C ILE A 5 0.04 -3.98 1.16
N THR A 6 -0.56 -2.84 1.45
CA THR A 6 0.02 -1.87 2.36
C THR A 6 -0.93 -1.61 3.51
N ILE A 7 -0.46 -1.78 4.73
CA ILE A 7 -1.25 -1.53 5.94
C ILE A 7 -0.67 -0.31 6.63
N ILE A 8 -1.47 0.75 6.73
CA ILE A 8 -1.04 2.04 7.23
C ILE A 8 -2.10 2.64 8.14
N LYS A 9 -1.75 3.71 8.84
CA LYS A 9 -2.71 4.46 9.63
C LYS A 9 -3.68 5.20 8.71
N ASP A 10 -4.92 5.36 9.15
CA ASP A 10 -5.95 6.07 8.37
C ASP A 10 -5.49 7.46 7.95
N ASN A 11 -4.78 8.15 8.83
CA ASN A 11 -4.30 9.50 8.56
C ASN A 11 -3.30 9.57 7.40
N ASP A 12 -2.65 8.46 7.07
CA ASP A 12 -1.65 8.41 6.01
C ASP A 12 -2.24 7.94 4.67
N THR A 13 -3.50 7.53 4.65
CA THR A 13 -4.15 6.94 3.48
C THR A 13 -4.16 7.88 2.30
N ASP A 14 -4.58 9.13 2.51
CA ASP A 14 -4.69 10.10 1.43
C ASP A 14 -3.34 10.44 0.82
N ALA A 15 -2.32 10.59 1.64
CA ALA A 15 -0.97 10.90 1.16
C ALA A 15 -0.42 9.78 0.28
N LEU A 16 -0.57 8.54 0.70
CA LEU A 16 -0.06 7.40 -0.06
C LEU A 16 -0.88 7.18 -1.33
N THR A 17 -2.20 7.26 -1.24
CA THR A 17 -3.08 7.09 -2.39
C THR A 17 -2.76 8.15 -3.45
N LYS A 18 -2.59 9.39 -3.03
CA LYS A 18 -2.27 10.48 -3.95
C LYS A 18 -0.92 10.26 -4.62
N ALA A 19 0.09 9.85 -3.86
CA ALA A 19 1.43 9.61 -4.39
C ALA A 19 1.42 8.50 -5.43
N LEU A 20 0.76 7.38 -5.15
CA LEU A 20 0.67 6.26 -6.07
C LEU A 20 -0.14 6.59 -7.32
N THR A 21 -1.27 7.27 -7.15
CA THR A 21 -2.14 7.65 -8.27
C THR A 21 -1.44 8.64 -9.20
N THR A 22 -0.68 9.56 -8.64
CA THR A 22 0.09 10.54 -9.42
C THR A 22 1.08 9.85 -10.35
N ASP A 23 1.65 8.73 -9.94
CA ASP A 23 2.58 7.96 -10.77
C ASP A 23 1.87 6.92 -11.64
N GLY A 24 0.54 6.97 -11.72
CA GLY A 24 -0.23 6.11 -12.61
C GLY A 24 -0.63 4.77 -12.05
N PHE A 25 -0.46 4.54 -10.76
CA PHE A 25 -0.84 3.28 -10.13
C PHE A 25 -2.29 3.34 -9.65
N ARG A 26 -2.99 2.22 -9.75
CA ARG A 26 -4.33 2.08 -9.20
C ARG A 26 -4.26 1.58 -7.77
N VAL A 27 -5.04 2.21 -6.91
CA VAL A 27 -5.07 1.87 -5.49
C VAL A 27 -6.52 1.63 -5.07
N THR A 28 -6.76 0.51 -4.41
CA THR A 28 -8.04 0.20 -3.79
C THR A 28 -7.86 0.23 -2.28
N THR A 29 -8.68 1.03 -1.60
CA THR A 29 -8.62 1.14 -0.16
C THR A 29 -9.66 0.23 0.47
N ILE A 30 -9.23 -0.60 1.41
CA ILE A 30 -10.12 -1.40 2.23
C ILE A 30 -10.08 -0.78 3.62
N ALA A 31 -11.16 -0.09 3.97
CA ALA A 31 -11.26 0.50 5.31
C ALA A 31 -11.48 -0.58 6.34
N SER A 32 -10.74 -0.54 7.42
CA SER A 32 -10.97 -1.45 8.52
C SER A 32 -12.07 -0.86 9.41
N THR A 33 -13.24 -1.46 9.34
CA THR A 33 -14.32 -1.09 10.25
C THR A 33 -14.45 -2.19 11.27
N GLY A 34 -13.82 -2.03 12.39
CA GLY A 34 -14.01 -2.86 13.56
C GLY A 34 -13.85 -4.38 13.34
N GLY A 35 -13.36 -5.07 14.25
CA GLY A 35 -13.38 -6.51 14.34
C GLY A 35 -12.25 -7.24 13.66
N PHE A 36 -11.88 -6.90 12.45
CA PHE A 36 -10.84 -7.65 11.73
C PHE A 36 -9.47 -7.01 11.83
N LEU A 37 -9.42 -5.70 11.68
CA LEU A 37 -8.18 -4.94 11.82
C LEU A 37 -8.34 -3.92 12.94
N ARG A 38 -7.22 -3.41 13.40
CA ARG A 38 -7.23 -2.41 14.46
C ARG A 38 -7.92 -1.15 13.97
N SER A 39 -8.71 -0.55 14.85
CA SER A 39 -9.32 0.76 14.60
C SER A 39 -8.24 1.78 14.24
N GLY A 40 -8.50 2.60 13.23
CA GLY A 40 -7.56 3.62 12.79
C GLY A 40 -6.52 3.16 11.79
N VAL A 41 -6.66 1.94 11.26
CA VAL A 41 -5.73 1.35 10.29
C VAL A 41 -6.49 1.03 9.01
N SER A 42 -5.87 1.31 7.88
CA SER A 42 -6.42 1.00 6.55
C SER A 42 -5.49 0.10 5.77
N THR A 43 -6.08 -0.70 4.89
CA THR A 43 -5.35 -1.57 3.98
C THR A 43 -5.52 -1.04 2.56
N LEU A 44 -4.42 -0.84 1.86
CA LEU A 44 -4.42 -0.43 0.46
C LEU A 44 -3.93 -1.57 -0.40
N LEU A 45 -4.63 -1.81 -1.52
CA LEU A 45 -4.24 -2.82 -2.50
C LEU A 45 -3.82 -2.11 -3.78
N CYS A 46 -2.66 -2.46 -4.29
CA CYS A 46 -2.14 -1.88 -5.52
C CYS A 46 -1.64 -3.00 -6.44
N GLY A 47 -2.34 -3.22 -7.54
CA GLY A 47 -1.91 -4.18 -8.54
C GLY A 47 -0.93 -3.53 -9.50
N VAL A 48 0.21 -4.17 -9.74
CA VAL A 48 1.24 -3.61 -10.62
C VAL A 48 1.81 -4.69 -11.51
N ASP A 49 2.31 -4.30 -12.69
CA ASP A 49 3.07 -5.19 -13.54
C ASP A 49 4.41 -5.51 -12.88
N ASP A 50 4.97 -6.67 -13.22
CA ASP A 50 6.20 -7.12 -12.59
C ASP A 50 7.34 -6.11 -12.72
N ASP A 51 7.42 -5.41 -13.85
CA ASP A 51 8.45 -4.43 -14.11
C ASP A 51 8.19 -3.08 -13.41
N GLN A 52 7.02 -2.90 -12.79
CA GLN A 52 6.66 -1.66 -12.11
C GLN A 52 6.77 -1.77 -10.59
N VAL A 53 7.05 -2.94 -10.06
CA VAL A 53 7.11 -3.17 -8.61
C VAL A 53 8.12 -2.23 -7.94
N LYS A 54 9.32 -2.17 -8.52
CA LYS A 54 10.37 -1.33 -7.96
C LYS A 54 9.96 0.13 -7.90
N LYS A 55 9.33 0.63 -8.95
CA LYS A 55 8.87 2.01 -9.00
C LYS A 55 7.81 2.29 -7.93
N ALA A 56 6.85 1.37 -7.78
CA ALA A 56 5.80 1.50 -6.78
C ALA A 56 6.39 1.51 -5.36
N LEU A 57 7.35 0.63 -5.09
CA LEU A 57 8.02 0.60 -3.79
C LEU A 57 8.79 1.88 -3.51
N GLU A 58 9.42 2.46 -4.53
CA GLU A 58 10.11 3.73 -4.38
C GLU A 58 9.15 4.86 -3.99
N VAL A 59 7.95 4.88 -4.59
CA VAL A 59 6.93 5.86 -4.23
C VAL A 59 6.52 5.70 -2.77
N ILE A 60 6.28 4.46 -2.35
CA ILE A 60 5.89 4.18 -0.97
C ILE A 60 7.00 4.62 0.00
N HIS A 61 8.25 4.36 -0.34
CA HIS A 61 9.38 4.75 0.51
C HIS A 61 9.55 6.26 0.62
N LYS A 62 9.12 7.01 -0.38
CA LYS A 62 9.14 8.49 -0.30
C LYS A 62 8.12 9.00 0.70
N VAL A 63 6.96 8.35 0.78
CA VAL A 63 5.92 8.73 1.74
C VAL A 63 6.29 8.28 3.14
N PHE A 64 6.91 7.09 3.25
CA PHE A 64 7.30 6.49 4.52
C PHE A 64 8.80 6.19 4.52
N PRO A 65 9.65 7.21 4.71
CA PRO A 65 11.09 6.96 4.76
C PRO A 65 11.44 6.05 5.94
N PRO A 66 12.40 5.15 5.79
CA PRO A 66 12.81 4.30 6.89
C PRO A 66 13.39 5.13 8.03
N HIS A 67 12.90 4.88 9.24
CA HIS A 67 13.39 5.52 10.43
C HIS A 67 14.03 4.48 11.33
N PRO A 68 15.37 4.36 11.33
CA PRO A 68 16.02 3.35 12.15
C PRO A 68 15.89 3.64 13.64
N GLU A 69 15.47 4.83 14.00
CA GLU A 69 15.38 5.26 15.41
C GLU A 69 14.06 4.92 16.07
N THR A 70 13.02 4.57 15.28
CA THR A 70 11.72 4.24 15.85
C THR A 70 11.45 2.76 15.66
N PRO A 71 11.13 2.02 16.73
CA PRO A 71 10.81 0.61 16.62
C PRO A 71 9.45 0.36 15.98
N GLU A 72 8.63 1.40 15.80
CA GLU A 72 7.30 1.27 15.24
C GLU A 72 7.32 1.50 13.73
N SER A 73 6.79 0.53 13.01
CA SER A 73 6.63 0.63 11.58
C SER A 73 5.39 1.48 11.26
N ARG A 74 5.56 2.51 10.43
CA ARG A 74 4.43 3.31 9.94
C ARG A 74 3.69 2.60 8.81
N CYS A 75 4.32 1.64 8.19
CA CYS A 75 3.78 0.97 7.02
C CYS A 75 4.23 -0.49 7.03
N THR A 76 3.27 -1.40 6.97
CA THR A 76 3.56 -2.82 6.77
C THR A 76 3.21 -3.14 5.33
N LEU A 77 4.11 -3.81 4.62
CA LEU A 77 3.98 -4.00 3.19
C LEU A 77 4.25 -5.45 2.83
N PHE A 78 3.38 -5.99 1.97
CA PHE A 78 3.54 -7.32 1.39
C PHE A 78 3.49 -7.20 -0.13
N VAL A 79 4.32 -7.97 -0.82
CA VAL A 79 4.27 -8.09 -2.26
C VAL A 79 3.96 -9.55 -2.58
N MET A 80 2.89 -9.78 -3.32
CA MET A 80 2.41 -11.12 -3.63
C MET A 80 2.28 -11.31 -5.15
N ASP A 81 2.56 -12.53 -5.60
CA ASP A 81 2.27 -12.89 -6.98
C ASP A 81 0.76 -13.06 -7.18
N VAL A 82 0.26 -12.57 -8.31
CA VAL A 82 -1.14 -12.73 -8.68
C VAL A 82 -1.18 -13.68 -9.88
N ALA A 83 -1.74 -14.87 -9.68
CA ALA A 83 -1.82 -15.88 -10.72
C ALA A 83 -2.89 -15.55 -11.76
N ASP A 84 -3.98 -14.93 -11.31
CA ASP A 84 -5.10 -14.56 -12.17
C ASP A 84 -5.78 -13.33 -11.60
N SER A 85 -6.22 -12.45 -12.49
CA SER A 85 -6.93 -11.24 -12.09
C SER A 85 -8.11 -11.05 -13.04
N GLN A 86 -9.31 -10.98 -12.49
CA GLN A 86 -10.52 -10.75 -13.27
C GLN A 86 -11.18 -9.46 -12.84
N HIS A 87 -11.64 -8.73 -13.83
CA HIS A 87 -12.30 -7.46 -13.61
C HIS A 87 -13.65 -7.47 -14.35
N PHE A 88 -14.70 -7.51 -13.59
CA PHE A 88 -16.06 -7.60 -14.12
C PHE A 88 -16.70 -6.23 -14.25
#